data_c08745b3d7663e94eb21a869c42ab16f
#
_entry.id   c08745b3d7663e94eb21a869c42ab16f
#
_cell.length_a   1.000
_cell.length_b   1.000
_cell.length_c   1.000
_cell.angle_alpha   90.00
_cell.angle_beta   90.00
_cell.angle_gamma   90.00
#
_symmetry.space_group_name_H-M   'P 1'
#
loop_
_entity.id
_entity.type
_entity.pdbx_description
1 polymer ?
#
loop_
_entity_poly.entity_id
_entity_poly.type
_entity_poly.pdbx_seq_one_letter_code
_entity_poly.pdbx_strand_id
1 'polypeptide(L)'
;MVDEKQVSEIVKNVIAGMDISSFDNKPARKQLGVFDTMEEAIAACNKAYTTFRHYNKEQRENIIKEIRRLTHEEAEPMAKLAVEDTKMGNVYHKILKHHLVADKTLGTSDLETRALSGDRGLTLVEMAPFGIIGAITPSTNPSCTVICNSICMLAGGNGVIFNPHPHAKRISAYAVDLVNRAILAAGGPENIVCTVKEPTRETSAKMVNDPSVRMLVATGGPGVVKMLLSSGKKAIGAGAGNPPVVVDDTADIPKAAKDIIDGCTFDNNLPCIAEKECFV
;
A
#
# COMPACT_ATOMS: atom_id res chain seq x y z
N MET A 1 -49.85 12.04 12.23
CA MET A 1 -49.13 10.84 11.79
C MET A 1 -49.09 10.89 10.26
N VAL A 2 -47.96 10.94 9.68
CA VAL A 2 -47.81 10.94 8.20
C VAL A 2 -48.08 9.52 7.74
N ASP A 3 -49.01 9.35 6.80
CA ASP A 3 -49.39 8.02 6.28
C ASP A 3 -48.25 7.43 5.44
N GLU A 4 -47.88 6.19 5.70
CA GLU A 4 -46.83 5.45 5.00
C GLU A 4 -47.08 5.42 3.48
N LYS A 5 -48.32 5.42 3.04
CA LYS A 5 -48.71 5.50 1.62
C LYS A 5 -48.36 6.87 1.00
N GLN A 6 -48.58 7.96 1.74
CA GLN A 6 -48.22 9.32 1.29
C GLN A 6 -46.69 9.49 1.15
N VAL A 7 -45.92 8.94 2.10
CA VAL A 7 -44.46 8.94 2.03
C VAL A 7 -43.96 8.13 0.83
N SER A 8 -44.52 6.95 0.59
CA SER A 8 -44.18 6.10 -0.54
C SER A 8 -44.50 6.76 -1.91
N GLU A 9 -45.61 7.50 -1.97
CA GLU A 9 -46.02 8.23 -3.20
C GLU A 9 -45.14 9.45 -3.46
N ILE A 10 -44.74 10.19 -2.43
CA ILE A 10 -43.79 11.30 -2.51
C ILE A 10 -42.40 10.79 -2.97
N VAL A 11 -41.91 9.70 -2.37
CA VAL A 11 -40.65 9.08 -2.75
C VAL A 11 -40.66 8.60 -4.22
N LYS A 12 -41.76 7.97 -4.67
CA LYS A 12 -41.91 7.57 -6.08
C LYS A 12 -41.92 8.76 -7.03
N ASN A 13 -42.60 9.85 -6.69
CA ASN A 13 -42.65 11.05 -7.51
C ASN A 13 -41.31 11.80 -7.55
N VAL A 14 -40.56 11.82 -6.45
CA VAL A 14 -39.21 12.39 -6.42
C VAL A 14 -38.25 11.55 -7.25
N ILE A 15 -38.29 10.22 -7.16
CA ILE A 15 -37.47 9.32 -7.97
C ILE A 15 -37.81 9.40 -9.45
N ALA A 16 -39.11 9.52 -9.80
CA ALA A 16 -39.55 9.65 -11.18
C ALA A 16 -39.22 11.02 -11.82
N GLY A 17 -39.03 12.05 -10.98
CA GLY A 17 -38.60 13.39 -11.46
C GLY A 17 -37.09 13.60 -11.46
N MET A 18 -36.30 12.67 -10.90
CA MET A 18 -34.85 12.68 -10.98
C MET A 18 -34.40 11.98 -12.24
N ASP A 19 -33.70 12.71 -13.10
CA ASP A 19 -33.02 12.10 -14.27
C ASP A 19 -31.84 11.26 -13.80
N ILE A 20 -32.12 10.00 -13.42
CA ILE A 20 -31.16 9.02 -12.93
C ILE A 20 -30.09 8.71 -13.98
N SER A 21 -30.39 8.99 -15.26
CA SER A 21 -29.42 8.79 -16.36
C SER A 21 -28.21 9.73 -16.29
N SER A 22 -28.35 10.84 -15.56
CA SER A 22 -27.25 11.81 -15.39
C SER A 22 -26.22 11.41 -14.32
N PHE A 23 -26.54 10.44 -13.44
CA PHE A 23 -25.63 9.98 -12.39
C PHE A 23 -24.72 8.83 -12.83
N ASP A 24 -25.05 8.09 -13.89
CA ASP A 24 -24.35 6.89 -14.32
C ASP A 24 -23.37 7.08 -15.51
N ASN A 25 -23.23 8.28 -16.06
CA ASN A 25 -22.48 8.49 -17.31
C ASN A 25 -21.37 9.55 -17.24
N LYS A 26 -20.66 9.67 -16.09
CA LYS A 26 -19.31 10.20 -16.18
C LYS A 26 -18.41 9.04 -16.61
N PRO A 27 -17.68 9.16 -17.74
CA PRO A 27 -16.70 8.14 -18.11
C PRO A 27 -15.78 7.93 -16.92
N ALA A 28 -15.67 6.68 -16.46
CA ALA A 28 -14.81 6.33 -15.33
C ALA A 28 -13.43 6.91 -15.62
N ARG A 29 -12.95 7.83 -14.75
CA ARG A 29 -11.65 8.45 -14.93
C ARG A 29 -10.60 7.34 -15.06
N LYS A 30 -9.76 7.41 -16.08
CA LYS A 30 -8.64 6.48 -16.23
C LYS A 30 -7.76 6.57 -14.98
N GLN A 31 -7.57 5.45 -14.29
CA GLN A 31 -6.71 5.36 -13.14
C GLN A 31 -5.25 5.58 -13.54
N LEU A 32 -4.55 6.41 -12.79
CA LEU A 32 -3.13 6.71 -13.01
C LEU A 32 -2.27 5.53 -12.54
N GLY A 33 -1.22 5.21 -13.30
CA GLY A 33 -0.28 4.13 -12.97
C GLY A 33 -0.84 2.71 -13.14
N VAL A 34 -2.06 2.55 -13.72
CA VAL A 34 -2.72 1.25 -13.91
C VAL A 34 -2.73 0.88 -15.38
N PHE A 35 -2.11 -0.24 -15.74
CA PHE A 35 -1.87 -0.67 -17.12
C PHE A 35 -2.56 -2.00 -17.44
N ASP A 36 -2.75 -2.27 -18.73
CA ASP A 36 -3.34 -3.53 -19.17
C ASP A 36 -2.31 -4.67 -19.13
N THR A 37 -1.04 -4.38 -19.40
CA THR A 37 0.04 -5.36 -19.41
C THR A 37 1.18 -4.99 -18.45
N MET A 38 1.95 -5.98 -18.00
CA MET A 38 3.12 -5.76 -17.15
C MET A 38 4.24 -5.04 -17.89
N GLU A 39 4.40 -5.32 -19.16
CA GLU A 39 5.39 -4.70 -20.03
C GLU A 39 5.16 -3.18 -20.17
N GLU A 40 3.89 -2.77 -20.35
CA GLU A 40 3.52 -1.35 -20.38
C GLU A 40 3.82 -0.67 -19.04
N ALA A 41 3.48 -1.32 -17.91
CA ALA A 41 3.74 -0.81 -16.57
C ALA A 41 5.26 -0.64 -16.34
N ILE A 42 6.06 -1.61 -16.74
CA ILE A 42 7.52 -1.58 -16.64
C ILE A 42 8.09 -0.44 -17.50
N ALA A 43 7.65 -0.33 -18.75
CA ALA A 43 8.13 0.71 -19.67
C ALA A 43 7.78 2.12 -19.15
N ALA A 44 6.56 2.31 -18.64
CA ALA A 44 6.12 3.59 -18.08
C ALA A 44 6.92 3.97 -16.82
N CYS A 45 7.11 3.01 -15.90
CA CYS A 45 7.91 3.23 -14.69
C CYS A 45 9.38 3.53 -15.02
N ASN A 46 9.98 2.83 -15.98
CA ASN A 46 11.35 3.11 -16.46
C ASN A 46 11.46 4.54 -16.98
N LYS A 47 10.51 4.98 -17.81
CA LYS A 47 10.48 6.35 -18.34
C LYS A 47 10.38 7.38 -17.20
N ALA A 48 9.47 7.18 -16.24
CA ALA A 48 9.31 8.07 -15.10
C ALA A 48 10.59 8.10 -14.24
N TYR A 49 11.23 6.97 -14.07
CA TYR A 49 12.46 6.86 -13.26
C TYR A 49 13.62 7.66 -13.82
N THR A 50 13.73 7.86 -15.13
CA THR A 50 14.78 8.70 -15.72
C THR A 50 14.77 10.14 -15.18
N THR A 51 13.60 10.66 -14.84
CA THR A 51 13.41 11.97 -14.20
C THR A 51 13.52 11.87 -12.68
N PHE A 52 12.81 10.92 -12.06
CA PHE A 52 12.71 10.78 -10.61
C PHE A 52 14.06 10.51 -9.93
N ARG A 53 14.97 9.79 -10.56
CA ARG A 53 16.31 9.51 -10.04
C ARG A 53 17.14 10.77 -9.71
N HIS A 54 16.76 11.92 -10.22
CA HIS A 54 17.42 13.20 -9.98
C HIS A 54 16.74 14.05 -8.90
N TYR A 55 15.63 13.54 -8.31
CA TYR A 55 14.91 14.24 -7.24
C TYR A 55 15.75 14.25 -5.96
N ASN A 56 15.90 15.43 -5.38
CA ASN A 56 16.55 15.58 -4.09
C ASN A 56 15.64 15.11 -2.93
N LYS A 57 16.18 15.13 -1.72
CA LYS A 57 15.45 14.69 -0.50
C LYS A 57 14.19 15.51 -0.26
N GLU A 58 14.23 16.82 -0.46
CA GLU A 58 13.10 17.74 -0.25
C GLU A 58 11.96 17.48 -1.24
N GLN A 59 12.27 17.30 -2.52
CA GLN A 59 11.26 16.95 -3.54
C GLN A 59 10.56 15.62 -3.24
N ARG A 60 11.30 14.61 -2.78
CA ARG A 60 10.75 13.31 -2.36
C ARG A 60 9.89 13.45 -1.10
N GLU A 61 10.32 14.27 -0.13
CA GLU A 61 9.56 14.56 1.07
C GLU A 61 8.23 15.24 0.77
N ASN A 62 8.19 16.18 -0.17
CA ASN A 62 6.95 16.84 -0.59
C ASN A 62 5.95 15.83 -1.21
N ILE A 63 6.45 14.90 -2.00
CA ILE A 63 5.62 13.79 -2.53
C ILE A 63 5.05 12.94 -1.38
N ILE A 64 5.89 12.58 -0.41
CA ILE A 64 5.46 11.75 0.74
C ILE A 64 4.41 12.47 1.57
N LYS A 65 4.56 13.78 1.82
CA LYS A 65 3.54 14.58 2.52
C LYS A 65 2.18 14.53 1.82
N GLU A 66 2.16 14.65 0.50
CA GLU A 66 0.93 14.55 -0.28
C GLU A 66 0.32 13.14 -0.25
N ILE A 67 1.15 12.08 -0.30
CA ILE A 67 0.67 10.71 -0.14
C ILE A 67 0.01 10.52 1.23
N ARG A 68 0.63 11.00 2.30
CA ARG A 68 0.08 10.94 3.67
C ARG A 68 -1.25 11.69 3.77
N ARG A 69 -1.29 12.92 3.25
CA ARG A 69 -2.50 13.75 3.24
C ARG A 69 -3.66 13.07 2.52
N LEU A 70 -3.48 12.63 1.28
CA LEU A 70 -4.52 11.93 0.52
C LEU A 70 -4.92 10.60 1.16
N THR A 71 -3.98 9.89 1.79
CA THR A 71 -4.29 8.63 2.51
C THR A 71 -5.24 8.89 3.67
N HIS A 72 -5.06 9.98 4.42
CA HIS A 72 -6.00 10.39 5.48
C HIS A 72 -7.37 10.75 4.93
N GLU A 73 -7.41 11.56 3.88
CA GLU A 73 -8.67 12.03 3.27
C GLU A 73 -9.49 10.88 2.67
N GLU A 74 -8.84 9.89 2.09
CA GLU A 74 -9.50 8.77 1.41
C GLU A 74 -9.46 7.45 2.21
N ALA A 75 -9.15 7.50 3.52
CA ALA A 75 -9.08 6.31 4.37
C ALA A 75 -10.40 5.51 4.40
N GLU A 76 -11.54 6.21 4.51
CA GLU A 76 -12.86 5.57 4.56
C GLU A 76 -13.27 4.91 3.24
N PRO A 77 -13.24 5.57 2.07
CA PRO A 77 -13.55 4.91 0.80
C PRO A 77 -12.60 3.76 0.49
N MET A 78 -11.30 3.87 0.80
CA MET A 78 -10.36 2.76 0.65
C MET A 78 -10.70 1.57 1.56
N ALA A 79 -11.06 1.83 2.81
CA ALA A 79 -11.42 0.78 3.76
C ALA A 79 -12.67 0.02 3.31
N LYS A 80 -13.71 0.73 2.85
CA LYS A 80 -14.94 0.14 2.30
C LYS A 80 -14.63 -0.74 1.09
N LEU A 81 -13.88 -0.21 0.13
CA LEU A 81 -13.48 -0.94 -1.08
C LEU A 81 -12.60 -2.15 -0.75
N ALA A 82 -11.70 -2.04 0.24
CA ALA A 82 -10.85 -3.16 0.66
C ALA A 82 -11.66 -4.33 1.23
N VAL A 83 -12.66 -4.06 2.06
CA VAL A 83 -13.56 -5.09 2.58
C VAL A 83 -14.43 -5.67 1.47
N GLU A 84 -14.95 -4.83 0.58
CA GLU A 84 -15.76 -5.28 -0.55
C GLU A 84 -14.98 -6.20 -1.50
N ASP A 85 -13.75 -5.83 -1.84
CA ASP A 85 -12.91 -6.53 -2.81
C ASP A 85 -12.38 -7.86 -2.23
N THR A 86 -11.87 -7.82 -1.00
CA THR A 86 -11.19 -8.97 -0.37
C THR A 86 -12.10 -9.86 0.46
N LYS A 87 -13.25 -9.38 0.90
CA LYS A 87 -14.14 -10.01 1.89
C LYS A 87 -13.46 -10.27 3.24
N MET A 88 -12.44 -9.49 3.59
CA MET A 88 -11.60 -9.69 4.79
C MET A 88 -11.61 -8.45 5.69
N GLY A 89 -11.62 -8.69 7.02
CA GLY A 89 -11.52 -7.67 8.05
C GLY A 89 -12.79 -6.84 8.20
N ASN A 90 -12.66 -5.66 8.79
CA ASN A 90 -13.76 -4.72 8.97
C ASN A 90 -13.37 -3.30 8.60
N VAL A 91 -14.35 -2.50 8.20
CA VAL A 91 -14.14 -1.13 7.69
C VAL A 91 -13.47 -0.24 8.73
N TYR A 92 -13.95 -0.26 9.98
CA TYR A 92 -13.43 0.60 11.04
C TYR A 92 -11.93 0.38 11.28
N HIS A 93 -11.50 -0.86 11.48
CA HIS A 93 -10.09 -1.18 11.68
C HIS A 93 -9.24 -0.90 10.43
N LYS A 94 -9.80 -1.04 9.23
CA LYS A 94 -9.08 -0.66 8.01
C LYS A 94 -8.88 0.85 7.90
N ILE A 95 -9.84 1.68 8.34
CA ILE A 95 -9.64 3.13 8.44
C ILE A 95 -8.47 3.43 9.37
N LEU A 96 -8.45 2.84 10.57
CA LEU A 96 -7.36 3.02 11.54
C LEU A 96 -6.00 2.60 10.95
N LYS A 97 -5.96 1.50 10.18
CA LYS A 97 -4.74 1.07 9.49
C LYS A 97 -4.25 2.06 8.44
N HIS A 98 -5.15 2.68 7.67
CA HIS A 98 -4.75 3.71 6.71
C HIS A 98 -4.16 4.93 7.40
N HIS A 99 -4.75 5.38 8.51
CA HIS A 99 -4.18 6.46 9.32
C HIS A 99 -2.81 6.07 9.88
N LEU A 100 -2.70 4.86 10.45
CA LEU A 100 -1.43 4.36 10.96
C LEU A 100 -0.33 4.33 9.89
N VAL A 101 -0.64 3.83 8.70
CA VAL A 101 0.31 3.78 7.57
C VAL A 101 0.70 5.19 7.12
N ALA A 102 -0.25 6.12 7.05
CA ALA A 102 0.03 7.49 6.70
C ALA A 102 0.98 8.16 7.72
N ASP A 103 0.77 7.93 9.02
CA ASP A 103 1.50 8.62 10.07
C ASP A 103 2.86 7.97 10.41
N LYS A 104 2.94 6.64 10.39
CA LYS A 104 4.06 5.89 10.97
C LYS A 104 5.00 5.24 9.96
N THR A 105 4.65 5.21 8.66
CA THR A 105 5.56 4.66 7.67
C THR A 105 6.85 5.49 7.60
N LEU A 106 8.00 4.81 7.61
CA LEU A 106 9.32 5.42 7.48
C LEU A 106 9.42 6.21 6.18
N GLY A 107 10.02 7.39 6.25
CA GLY A 107 10.15 8.33 5.14
C GLY A 107 11.57 8.83 4.92
N THR A 108 11.71 10.02 4.37
CA THR A 108 13.02 10.61 4.10
C THR A 108 13.78 11.01 5.36
N SER A 109 13.10 11.22 6.50
CA SER A 109 13.72 11.48 7.80
C SER A 109 14.58 10.32 8.28
N ASP A 110 14.23 9.09 7.88
CA ASP A 110 14.94 7.87 8.29
C ASP A 110 16.20 7.58 7.44
N LEU A 111 16.44 8.39 6.42
CA LEU A 111 17.62 8.30 5.54
C LEU A 111 18.70 9.25 6.03
N GLU A 112 19.35 8.89 7.13
CA GLU A 112 20.41 9.68 7.73
C GLU A 112 21.78 9.33 7.14
N THR A 113 22.56 10.37 6.81
CA THR A 113 23.97 10.22 6.46
C THR A 113 24.76 9.93 7.75
N ARG A 114 25.57 8.89 7.74
CA ARG A 114 26.45 8.53 8.85
C ARG A 114 27.89 8.94 8.54
N ALA A 115 28.52 9.63 9.46
CA ALA A 115 29.93 9.94 9.40
C ALA A 115 30.70 9.12 10.43
N LEU A 116 31.69 8.37 9.96
CA LEU A 116 32.58 7.56 10.80
C LEU A 116 33.97 8.18 10.72
N SER A 117 34.47 8.70 11.84
CA SER A 117 35.80 9.32 11.95
C SER A 117 36.72 8.44 12.79
N GLY A 118 38.00 8.37 12.42
CA GLY A 118 39.06 7.68 13.12
C GLY A 118 40.41 8.26 12.77
N ASP A 119 41.49 7.72 13.41
CA ASP A 119 42.86 8.24 13.23
C ASP A 119 43.39 8.20 11.81
N ARG A 120 42.77 7.42 10.93
CA ARG A 120 43.20 7.21 9.54
C ARG A 120 42.26 7.82 8.49
N GLY A 121 41.25 8.60 8.91
CA GLY A 121 40.38 9.29 7.97
C GLY A 121 38.92 9.39 8.37
N LEU A 122 38.09 9.84 7.42
CA LEU A 122 36.64 10.02 7.53
C LEU A 122 35.93 9.22 6.44
N THR A 123 34.90 8.47 6.84
CA THR A 123 34.01 7.77 5.90
C THR A 123 32.60 8.30 6.03
N LEU A 124 31.98 8.69 4.91
CA LEU A 124 30.56 9.02 4.85
C LEU A 124 29.81 7.81 4.26
N VAL A 125 28.68 7.47 4.90
CA VAL A 125 27.79 6.39 4.45
C VAL A 125 26.44 6.98 4.16
N GLU A 126 25.99 6.84 2.93
CA GLU A 126 24.67 7.30 2.46
C GLU A 126 23.90 6.17 1.79
N MET A 127 22.57 6.22 1.92
CA MET A 127 21.70 5.28 1.23
C MET A 127 21.52 5.66 -0.24
N ALA A 128 21.72 4.69 -1.15
CA ALA A 128 21.54 4.87 -2.58
C ALA A 128 20.33 4.08 -3.09
N PRO A 129 19.61 4.56 -4.11
CA PRO A 129 18.49 3.83 -4.71
C PRO A 129 18.93 2.58 -5.46
N PHE A 130 18.11 1.53 -5.43
CA PHE A 130 18.29 0.35 -6.27
C PHE A 130 17.87 0.60 -7.73
N GLY A 131 16.90 1.46 -7.93
CA GLY A 131 16.26 1.71 -9.21
C GLY A 131 14.77 1.36 -9.17
N ILE A 132 14.31 0.48 -10.04
CA ILE A 132 12.93 0.01 -10.03
C ILE A 132 12.83 -1.24 -9.15
N ILE A 133 11.84 -1.22 -8.25
CA ILE A 133 11.54 -2.31 -7.32
C ILE A 133 10.22 -2.97 -7.75
N GLY A 134 10.24 -4.29 -7.90
CA GLY A 134 9.03 -5.11 -8.10
C GLY A 134 8.46 -5.55 -6.76
N ALA A 135 7.18 -5.28 -6.50
CA ALA A 135 6.55 -5.57 -5.22
C ALA A 135 5.30 -6.44 -5.39
N ILE A 136 5.26 -7.58 -4.72
CA ILE A 136 4.06 -8.44 -4.63
C ILE A 136 3.36 -8.15 -3.31
N THR A 137 2.06 -7.83 -3.37
CA THR A 137 1.28 -7.43 -2.20
C THR A 137 0.16 -8.42 -1.87
N PRO A 138 -0.19 -8.58 -0.58
CA PRO A 138 -1.15 -9.57 -0.11
C PRO A 138 -2.60 -9.08 -0.27
N SER A 139 -3.56 -10.00 -0.07
CA SER A 139 -4.99 -9.66 0.04
C SER A 139 -5.42 -9.17 1.42
N THR A 140 -4.65 -9.45 2.46
CA THR A 140 -5.00 -9.09 3.86
C THR A 140 -4.89 -7.61 4.14
N ASN A 141 -3.88 -6.93 3.57
CA ASN A 141 -3.59 -5.51 3.77
C ASN A 141 -3.21 -4.83 2.44
N PRO A 142 -4.04 -4.90 1.38
CA PRO A 142 -3.61 -4.54 0.03
C PRO A 142 -3.23 -3.06 -0.11
N SER A 143 -4.16 -2.14 0.16
CA SER A 143 -3.92 -0.69 0.04
C SER A 143 -2.86 -0.18 1.02
N CYS A 144 -2.89 -0.65 2.27
CA CYS A 144 -1.88 -0.28 3.27
C CYS A 144 -0.48 -0.70 2.82
N THR A 145 -0.32 -1.90 2.22
CA THR A 145 0.98 -2.36 1.71
C THR A 145 1.43 -1.55 0.49
N VAL A 146 0.52 -1.22 -0.43
CA VAL A 146 0.84 -0.34 -1.57
C VAL A 146 1.32 1.01 -1.09
N ILE A 147 0.60 1.66 -0.15
CA ILE A 147 0.94 2.99 0.37
C ILE A 147 2.27 2.94 1.15
N CYS A 148 2.41 1.98 2.08
CA CYS A 148 3.64 1.81 2.87
C CYS A 148 4.87 1.62 1.99
N ASN A 149 4.80 0.67 1.06
CA ASN A 149 5.90 0.41 0.13
C ASN A 149 6.19 1.61 -0.77
N SER A 150 5.16 2.31 -1.25
CA SER A 150 5.35 3.53 -2.06
C SER A 150 6.09 4.61 -1.28
N ILE A 151 5.68 4.90 -0.04
CA ILE A 151 6.35 5.89 0.81
C ILE A 151 7.83 5.52 1.02
N CYS A 152 8.11 4.27 1.46
CA CYS A 152 9.48 3.83 1.74
C CYS A 152 10.35 3.82 0.47
N MET A 153 9.82 3.32 -0.64
CA MET A 153 10.58 3.16 -1.88
C MET A 153 10.85 4.51 -2.55
N LEU A 154 9.85 5.41 -2.59
CA LEU A 154 10.01 6.77 -3.09
C LEU A 154 10.94 7.60 -2.20
N ALA A 155 10.86 7.45 -0.87
CA ALA A 155 11.82 8.07 0.04
C ALA A 155 13.25 7.70 -0.29
N GLY A 156 13.50 6.41 -0.57
CA GLY A 156 14.80 5.90 -1.00
C GLY A 156 15.19 6.25 -2.45
N GLY A 157 14.36 7.00 -3.19
CA GLY A 157 14.65 7.40 -4.57
C GLY A 157 14.40 6.30 -5.61
N ASN A 158 13.54 5.31 -5.31
CA ASN A 158 13.22 4.19 -6.18
C ASN A 158 11.86 4.38 -6.87
N GLY A 159 11.68 3.80 -8.07
CA GLY A 159 10.38 3.54 -8.65
C GLY A 159 9.82 2.19 -8.19
N VAL A 160 8.51 1.98 -8.30
CA VAL A 160 7.90 0.73 -7.88
C VAL A 160 6.84 0.22 -8.84
N ILE A 161 6.84 -1.09 -9.06
CA ILE A 161 5.83 -1.80 -9.85
C ILE A 161 5.19 -2.84 -8.94
N PHE A 162 3.88 -2.75 -8.77
CA PHE A 162 3.11 -3.67 -7.97
C PHE A 162 2.50 -4.79 -8.80
N ASN A 163 2.52 -6.00 -8.27
CA ASN A 163 1.70 -7.12 -8.72
C ASN A 163 0.88 -7.61 -7.53
N PRO A 164 -0.34 -7.06 -7.32
CA PRO A 164 -1.15 -7.39 -6.16
C PRO A 164 -1.78 -8.77 -6.26
N HIS A 165 -2.30 -9.25 -5.12
CA HIS A 165 -3.10 -10.48 -5.09
C HIS A 165 -4.36 -10.30 -5.95
N PRO A 166 -4.76 -11.29 -6.79
CA PRO A 166 -5.93 -11.18 -7.67
C PRO A 166 -7.25 -10.78 -6.97
N HIS A 167 -7.45 -11.25 -5.72
CA HIS A 167 -8.62 -10.90 -4.90
C HIS A 167 -8.54 -9.49 -4.27
N ALA A 168 -7.52 -8.71 -4.59
CA ALA A 168 -7.36 -7.35 -4.09
C ALA A 168 -7.00 -6.36 -5.23
N LYS A 169 -7.31 -6.72 -6.47
CA LYS A 169 -6.90 -5.95 -7.65
C LYS A 169 -7.52 -4.57 -7.71
N ARG A 170 -8.81 -4.43 -7.36
CA ARG A 170 -9.53 -3.14 -7.42
C ARG A 170 -9.00 -2.16 -6.39
N ILE A 171 -8.88 -2.59 -5.14
CA ILE A 171 -8.37 -1.73 -4.07
C ILE A 171 -6.89 -1.40 -4.25
N SER A 172 -6.09 -2.33 -4.78
CA SER A 172 -4.67 -2.06 -5.07
C SER A 172 -4.51 -1.05 -6.21
N ALA A 173 -5.32 -1.16 -7.28
CA ALA A 173 -5.35 -0.19 -8.37
C ALA A 173 -5.79 1.20 -7.87
N TYR A 174 -6.78 1.25 -6.97
CA TYR A 174 -7.19 2.49 -6.31
C TYR A 174 -6.05 3.13 -5.51
N ALA A 175 -5.32 2.35 -4.72
CA ALA A 175 -4.20 2.85 -3.94
C ALA A 175 -3.04 3.35 -4.83
N VAL A 176 -2.75 2.66 -5.94
CA VAL A 176 -1.76 3.13 -6.94
C VAL A 176 -2.20 4.43 -7.60
N ASP A 177 -3.48 4.58 -7.95
CA ASP A 177 -4.02 5.83 -8.48
C ASP A 177 -3.92 6.98 -7.46
N LEU A 178 -4.25 6.72 -6.19
CA LEU A 178 -4.11 7.70 -5.11
C LEU A 178 -2.66 8.18 -4.99
N VAL A 179 -1.71 7.26 -4.95
CA VAL A 179 -0.28 7.59 -4.85
C VAL A 179 0.17 8.42 -6.06
N ASN A 180 -0.23 8.06 -7.27
CA ASN A 180 0.13 8.85 -8.47
C ASN A 180 -0.52 10.25 -8.48
N ARG A 181 -1.75 10.39 -7.98
CA ARG A 181 -2.38 11.71 -7.77
C ARG A 181 -1.57 12.59 -6.82
N ALA A 182 -1.12 12.01 -5.71
CA ALA A 182 -0.27 12.69 -4.75
C ALA A 182 1.08 13.11 -5.37
N ILE A 183 1.71 12.21 -6.13
CA ILE A 183 2.96 12.49 -6.84
C ILE A 183 2.79 13.67 -7.80
N LEU A 184 1.75 13.66 -8.62
CA LEU A 184 1.48 14.75 -9.57
C LEU A 184 1.17 16.07 -8.85
N ALA A 185 0.39 16.05 -7.76
CA ALA A 185 0.08 17.24 -6.97
C ALA A 185 1.35 17.89 -6.37
N ALA A 186 2.36 17.07 -6.04
CA ALA A 186 3.65 17.53 -5.56
C ALA A 186 4.67 17.86 -6.69
N GLY A 187 4.24 17.85 -7.95
CA GLY A 187 5.11 18.12 -9.10
C GLY A 187 6.03 16.96 -9.48
N GLY A 188 5.71 15.74 -9.05
CA GLY A 188 6.44 14.53 -9.39
C GLY A 188 6.09 13.97 -10.78
N PRO A 189 6.88 13.01 -11.30
CA PRO A 189 6.65 12.43 -12.60
C PRO A 189 5.48 11.43 -12.57
N GLU A 190 4.68 11.42 -13.63
CA GLU A 190 3.62 10.43 -13.83
C GLU A 190 4.20 9.02 -13.94
N ASN A 191 3.50 8.03 -13.39
CA ASN A 191 3.81 6.60 -13.52
C ASN A 191 5.13 6.13 -12.87
N ILE A 192 5.61 6.78 -11.83
CA ILE A 192 6.73 6.26 -11.03
C ILE A 192 6.28 5.11 -10.11
N VAL A 193 4.97 4.99 -9.86
CA VAL A 193 4.32 3.89 -9.17
C VAL A 193 3.32 3.26 -10.12
N CYS A 194 3.50 1.98 -10.46
CA CYS A 194 2.70 1.28 -11.46
C CYS A 194 2.11 -0.02 -10.94
N THR A 195 1.03 -0.47 -11.58
CA THR A 195 0.44 -1.80 -11.40
C THR A 195 -0.28 -2.24 -12.69
N VAL A 196 -0.75 -3.48 -12.70
CA VAL A 196 -1.59 -4.04 -13.77
C VAL A 196 -3.03 -4.20 -13.31
N LYS A 197 -3.99 -4.09 -14.23
CA LYS A 197 -5.43 -4.28 -13.95
C LYS A 197 -5.73 -5.71 -13.53
N GLU A 198 -5.12 -6.68 -14.21
CA GLU A 198 -5.34 -8.11 -14.01
C GLU A 198 -4.03 -8.79 -13.56
N PRO A 199 -3.73 -8.77 -12.24
CA PRO A 199 -2.55 -9.41 -11.71
C PRO A 199 -2.71 -10.94 -11.71
N THR A 200 -1.68 -11.63 -12.20
CA THR A 200 -1.62 -13.09 -12.28
C THR A 200 -0.24 -13.59 -11.87
N ARG A 201 -0.06 -14.91 -11.83
CA ARG A 201 1.27 -15.52 -11.67
C ARG A 201 2.18 -15.23 -12.87
N GLU A 202 1.60 -15.12 -14.06
CA GLU A 202 2.33 -14.79 -15.28
C GLU A 202 2.86 -13.35 -15.23
N THR A 203 2.01 -12.38 -14.86
CA THR A 203 2.45 -10.98 -14.68
C THR A 203 3.51 -10.85 -13.58
N SER A 204 3.41 -11.66 -12.50
CA SER A 204 4.48 -11.75 -11.49
C SER A 204 5.79 -12.25 -12.09
N ALA A 205 5.75 -13.32 -12.88
CA ALA A 205 6.95 -13.87 -13.51
C ALA A 205 7.60 -12.89 -14.49
N LYS A 206 6.80 -12.17 -15.29
CA LYS A 206 7.30 -11.10 -16.18
C LYS A 206 8.02 -10.01 -15.39
N MET A 207 7.42 -9.50 -14.30
CA MET A 207 8.03 -8.50 -13.43
C MET A 207 9.34 -9.01 -12.79
N VAL A 208 9.33 -10.23 -12.26
CA VAL A 208 10.50 -10.84 -11.60
C VAL A 208 11.66 -11.01 -12.56
N ASN A 209 11.40 -11.40 -13.80
CA ASN A 209 12.44 -11.70 -14.80
C ASN A 209 12.93 -10.46 -15.56
N ASP A 210 12.23 -9.34 -15.53
CA ASP A 210 12.61 -8.14 -16.28
C ASP A 210 13.92 -7.55 -15.74
N PRO A 211 14.94 -7.31 -16.59
CA PRO A 211 16.26 -6.84 -16.17
C PRO A 211 16.26 -5.41 -15.60
N SER A 212 15.25 -4.59 -15.91
CA SER A 212 15.12 -3.24 -15.35
C SER A 212 14.62 -3.23 -13.90
N VAL A 213 13.95 -4.29 -13.46
CA VAL A 213 13.55 -4.49 -12.07
C VAL A 213 14.76 -5.00 -11.28
N ARG A 214 15.32 -4.15 -10.42
CA ARG A 214 16.62 -4.38 -9.76
C ARG A 214 16.51 -5.06 -8.40
N MET A 215 15.38 -4.91 -7.74
CA MET A 215 15.12 -5.49 -6.42
C MET A 215 13.67 -5.98 -6.37
N LEU A 216 13.42 -6.98 -5.54
CA LEU A 216 12.10 -7.57 -5.36
C LEU A 216 11.68 -7.51 -3.89
N VAL A 217 10.41 -7.22 -3.65
CA VAL A 217 9.80 -7.26 -2.31
C VAL A 217 8.53 -8.10 -2.38
N ALA A 218 8.37 -9.06 -1.48
CA ALA A 218 7.14 -9.84 -1.36
C ALA A 218 6.59 -9.78 0.04
N THR A 219 5.32 -9.46 0.16
CA THR A 219 4.54 -9.66 1.37
C THR A 219 3.41 -10.62 1.02
N GLY A 220 3.45 -11.84 1.54
CA GLY A 220 2.47 -12.85 1.17
C GLY A 220 2.78 -14.25 1.66
N GLY A 221 2.15 -15.24 1.04
CA GLY A 221 2.31 -16.64 1.42
C GLY A 221 3.71 -17.21 1.15
N PRO A 222 4.08 -18.32 1.83
CA PRO A 222 5.43 -18.91 1.74
C PRO A 222 5.90 -19.23 0.31
N GLY A 223 4.97 -19.64 -0.55
CA GLY A 223 5.29 -19.97 -1.96
C GLY A 223 5.76 -18.76 -2.77
N VAL A 224 5.13 -17.60 -2.57
CA VAL A 224 5.52 -16.36 -3.24
C VAL A 224 6.87 -15.88 -2.73
N VAL A 225 7.08 -15.89 -1.43
CA VAL A 225 8.34 -15.52 -0.80
C VAL A 225 9.48 -16.40 -1.30
N LYS A 226 9.28 -17.73 -1.33
CA LYS A 226 10.27 -18.68 -1.85
C LYS A 226 10.60 -18.40 -3.32
N MET A 227 9.60 -18.15 -4.14
CA MET A 227 9.80 -17.82 -5.56
C MET A 227 10.69 -16.58 -5.73
N LEU A 228 10.43 -15.51 -4.98
CA LEU A 228 11.23 -14.29 -5.06
C LEU A 228 12.66 -14.49 -4.56
N LEU A 229 12.85 -15.15 -3.44
CA LEU A 229 14.18 -15.42 -2.89
C LEU A 229 15.03 -16.32 -3.80
N SER A 230 14.37 -17.15 -4.62
CA SER A 230 15.05 -18.03 -5.60
C SER A 230 15.26 -17.38 -6.97
N SER A 231 14.87 -16.12 -7.17
CA SER A 231 14.94 -15.44 -8.48
C SER A 231 16.35 -15.06 -8.95
N GLY A 232 17.34 -15.15 -8.07
CA GLY A 232 18.70 -14.66 -8.35
C GLY A 232 18.88 -13.14 -8.24
N LYS A 233 17.79 -12.39 -7.97
CA LYS A 233 17.83 -10.95 -7.68
C LYS A 233 17.87 -10.69 -6.18
N LYS A 234 18.30 -9.47 -5.79
CA LYS A 234 18.13 -9.04 -4.41
C LYS A 234 16.64 -9.02 -4.08
N ALA A 235 16.25 -9.72 -3.02
CA ALA A 235 14.86 -9.86 -2.63
C ALA A 235 14.69 -9.74 -1.11
N ILE A 236 13.58 -9.12 -0.70
CA ILE A 236 13.09 -9.10 0.68
C ILE A 236 11.74 -9.80 0.68
N GLY A 237 11.59 -10.81 1.52
CA GLY A 237 10.35 -11.57 1.66
C GLY A 237 9.83 -11.52 3.09
N ALA A 238 8.56 -11.13 3.25
CA ALA A 238 7.82 -11.20 4.50
C ALA A 238 6.69 -12.22 4.35
N GLY A 239 6.79 -13.32 5.10
CA GLY A 239 5.79 -14.40 5.13
C GLY A 239 4.69 -14.17 6.16
N ALA A 240 4.00 -15.27 6.51
CA ALA A 240 3.02 -15.27 7.58
C ALA A 240 3.70 -15.00 8.93
N GLY A 241 3.12 -14.06 9.69
CA GLY A 241 3.57 -13.78 11.05
C GLY A 241 2.83 -14.64 12.08
N ASN A 242 3.52 -14.97 13.15
CA ASN A 242 2.94 -15.59 14.35
C ASN A 242 3.53 -14.93 15.61
N PRO A 243 3.20 -13.64 15.89
CA PRO A 243 3.77 -12.92 17.04
C PRO A 243 3.29 -13.54 18.36
N PRO A 244 4.22 -13.95 19.24
CA PRO A 244 3.89 -14.39 20.59
C PRO A 244 3.75 -13.19 21.54
N VAL A 245 2.92 -13.36 22.56
CA VAL A 245 2.87 -12.50 23.75
C VAL A 245 3.35 -13.30 24.94
N VAL A 246 4.20 -12.70 25.76
CA VAL A 246 4.63 -13.29 27.03
C VAL A 246 4.09 -12.41 28.16
N VAL A 247 3.32 -13.02 29.04
CA VAL A 247 2.79 -12.37 30.26
C VAL A 247 3.62 -12.84 31.44
N ASP A 248 4.45 -11.92 31.97
CA ASP A 248 5.30 -12.14 33.11
C ASP A 248 4.49 -12.05 34.42
N ASP A 249 4.98 -12.69 35.50
CA ASP A 249 4.32 -12.71 36.81
C ASP A 249 4.25 -11.32 37.49
N THR A 250 5.01 -10.35 36.99
CA THR A 250 4.98 -8.94 37.43
C THR A 250 3.98 -8.09 36.64
N ALA A 251 3.28 -8.66 35.63
CA ALA A 251 2.35 -7.92 34.79
C ALA A 251 1.08 -7.48 35.52
N ASP A 252 0.52 -6.33 35.10
CA ASP A 252 -0.87 -5.97 35.42
C ASP A 252 -1.81 -6.87 34.60
N ILE A 253 -2.28 -7.96 35.22
CA ILE A 253 -3.06 -9.00 34.54
C ILE A 253 -4.34 -8.45 33.87
N PRO A 254 -5.16 -7.59 34.52
CA PRO A 254 -6.34 -7.01 33.86
C PRO A 254 -5.98 -6.19 32.61
N LYS A 255 -4.92 -5.39 32.68
CA LYS A 255 -4.42 -4.60 31.55
C LYS A 255 -3.88 -5.51 30.44
N ALA A 256 -3.05 -6.49 30.79
CA ALA A 256 -2.47 -7.43 29.83
C ALA A 256 -3.56 -8.21 29.06
N ALA A 257 -4.58 -8.72 29.79
CA ALA A 257 -5.70 -9.41 29.18
C ALA A 257 -6.44 -8.52 28.17
N LYS A 258 -6.71 -7.26 28.54
CA LYS A 258 -7.36 -6.30 27.65
C LYS A 258 -6.50 -6.01 26.41
N ASP A 259 -5.24 -5.69 26.59
CA ASP A 259 -4.33 -5.34 25.49
C ASP A 259 -4.17 -6.52 24.50
N ILE A 260 -4.06 -7.76 24.99
CA ILE A 260 -3.99 -8.96 24.15
C ILE A 260 -5.28 -9.15 23.34
N ILE A 261 -6.45 -9.00 23.97
CA ILE A 261 -7.72 -9.12 23.25
C ILE A 261 -7.86 -8.03 22.19
N ASP A 262 -7.54 -6.79 22.52
CA ASP A 262 -7.59 -5.67 21.57
C ASP A 262 -6.65 -5.92 20.37
N GLY A 263 -5.44 -6.41 20.63
CA GLY A 263 -4.47 -6.72 19.58
C GLY A 263 -4.85 -7.92 18.72
N CYS A 264 -5.20 -9.05 19.35
CA CYS A 264 -5.50 -10.28 18.62
C CYS A 264 -6.84 -10.22 17.85
N THR A 265 -7.78 -9.34 18.23
CA THR A 265 -9.06 -9.17 17.52
C THR A 265 -9.01 -8.07 16.46
N PHE A 266 -7.94 -7.27 16.42
CA PHE A 266 -7.82 -6.17 15.47
C PHE A 266 -7.90 -6.66 14.03
N ASP A 267 -8.81 -6.04 13.24
CA ASP A 267 -9.10 -6.38 11.85
C ASP A 267 -9.32 -7.89 11.63
N ASN A 268 -10.02 -8.57 12.55
CA ASN A 268 -10.29 -10.00 12.54
C ASN A 268 -9.00 -10.86 12.53
N ASN A 269 -7.97 -10.41 13.23
CA ASN A 269 -6.64 -11.04 13.30
C ASN A 269 -5.91 -11.17 11.94
N LEU A 270 -6.23 -10.33 10.96
CA LEU A 270 -5.61 -10.35 9.63
C LEU A 270 -4.18 -9.81 9.59
N PRO A 271 -3.79 -8.77 10.37
CA PRO A 271 -2.43 -8.29 10.34
C PRO A 271 -1.44 -9.38 10.76
N CYS A 272 -0.33 -9.52 10.01
CA CYS A 272 0.71 -10.47 10.35
C CYS A 272 1.45 -10.13 11.66
N ILE A 273 1.24 -8.92 12.18
CA ILE A 273 1.80 -8.41 13.44
C ILE A 273 0.81 -8.50 14.61
N ALA A 274 -0.44 -8.93 14.39
CA ALA A 274 -1.40 -9.17 15.46
C ALA A 274 -1.01 -10.44 16.23
N GLU A 275 -1.21 -10.42 17.54
CA GLU A 275 -0.87 -11.52 18.44
C GLU A 275 -1.57 -12.82 18.04
N LYS A 276 -0.82 -13.92 18.01
CA LYS A 276 -1.30 -15.26 17.62
C LYS A 276 -1.18 -16.29 18.74
N GLU A 277 -0.26 -16.10 19.65
CA GLU A 277 0.02 -16.99 20.77
C GLU A 277 0.20 -16.18 22.05
N CYS A 278 -0.23 -16.72 23.19
CA CYS A 278 -0.02 -16.13 24.50
C CYS A 278 0.61 -17.17 25.44
N PHE A 279 1.74 -16.83 26.02
CA PHE A 279 2.42 -17.60 27.04
C PHE A 279 2.27 -16.89 28.39
N VAL A 280 1.90 -17.67 29.43
CA VAL A 280 1.65 -17.19 30.79
C VAL A 280 2.48 -17.97 31.76
#